data_4955f0785cdc1088870578f3d5bca368
#
_entry.id   4955f0785cdc1088870578f3d5bca368
#
_cell.length_a   1.000
_cell.length_b   1.000
_cell.length_c   1.000
_cell.angle_alpha   90.00
_cell.angle_beta   90.00
_cell.angle_gamma   90.00
#
_symmetry.space_group_name_H-M   'P 1'
#
loop_
_entity.id
_entity.type
_entity.pdbx_description
1 polymer ?
#
loop_
_entity_poly.entity_id
_entity_poly.type
_entity_poly.pdbx_seq_one_letter_code
_entity_poly.pdbx_strand_id
1 'polypeptide(L)'
;MNNTSRIPNFFIVGKPKAGTTALHYLLAQHPDIFMSSFKEPHHFHLEHVQAGVDRKRGMSGLAYKDRDKYIELFKDATDEKIVGESSTGYLYSKSAAREIAKFNPDAKILMVLREPVDFMHSFHSQLLRSANENEPDFREALKLEESRKKGKDIPFTATYPENLLYVDQAHYAAQVQRFFDAFDSRNINVLIYEDLRADNLRIFREILEFLEVDPDFTPQFRDVNQTRRVRFPKLAGWLVFLADKRKYPVQKWMPGWLLNPIRGVMRRIFYTTGPRDELDPELRLQLARELKPDVLELSELLGIDLAKKWSYDQI
;
A
#
# COMPACT_ATOMS: atom_id res chain seq x y z
N MET A 1 -25.14 -8.46 -27.18
CA MET A 1 -24.12 -7.42 -26.83
C MET A 1 -22.93 -8.16 -26.29
N ASN A 2 -21.83 -8.21 -27.04
CA ASN A 2 -20.60 -8.86 -26.59
C ASN A 2 -20.00 -8.03 -25.44
N ASN A 3 -20.27 -8.45 -24.23
CA ASN A 3 -19.66 -7.85 -23.05
C ASN A 3 -18.22 -8.38 -22.96
N THR A 4 -17.32 -7.85 -23.79
CA THR A 4 -15.88 -8.07 -23.63
C THR A 4 -15.49 -7.22 -22.44
N SER A 5 -15.44 -7.84 -21.25
CA SER A 5 -14.94 -7.20 -20.02
C SER A 5 -13.58 -6.61 -20.33
N ARG A 6 -13.43 -5.29 -20.16
CA ARG A 6 -12.16 -4.60 -20.39
C ARG A 6 -11.15 -5.06 -19.35
N ILE A 7 -9.92 -5.31 -19.77
CA ILE A 7 -8.83 -5.69 -18.87
C ILE A 7 -8.06 -4.44 -18.43
N PRO A 8 -7.54 -4.40 -17.21
CA PRO A 8 -6.74 -3.28 -16.74
C PRO A 8 -5.47 -3.12 -17.58
N ASN A 9 -5.20 -1.86 -17.93
CA ASN A 9 -4.00 -1.42 -18.64
C ASN A 9 -3.19 -0.39 -17.83
N PHE A 10 -3.56 -0.14 -16.56
CA PHE A 10 -2.88 0.78 -15.68
C PHE A 10 -2.84 0.25 -14.25
N PHE A 11 -1.65 0.32 -13.63
CA PHE A 11 -1.42 -0.18 -12.27
C PHE A 11 -0.69 0.86 -11.42
N ILE A 12 -1.31 1.26 -10.31
CA ILE A 12 -0.62 2.01 -9.28
C ILE A 12 0.02 1.01 -8.34
N VAL A 13 1.31 0.83 -8.46
CA VAL A 13 2.16 0.08 -7.55
C VAL A 13 2.95 1.06 -6.68
N GLY A 14 3.47 0.66 -5.55
CA GLY A 14 4.24 1.60 -4.76
C GLY A 14 4.19 1.27 -3.28
N LYS A 15 4.67 2.19 -2.45
CA LYS A 15 4.69 1.91 -1.02
C LYS A 15 3.37 2.30 -0.35
N PRO A 16 2.91 1.50 0.63
CA PRO A 16 1.89 1.98 1.55
C PRO A 16 2.31 3.33 2.15
N LYS A 17 1.38 4.20 2.45
CA LYS A 17 1.68 5.54 3.02
C LYS A 17 2.39 6.53 2.09
N ALA A 18 2.48 6.24 0.81
CA ALA A 18 3.02 7.14 -0.22
C ALA A 18 1.92 7.86 -1.05
N GLY A 19 0.68 7.93 -0.56
CA GLY A 19 -0.38 8.69 -1.23
C GLY A 19 -1.18 7.94 -2.29
N THR A 20 -0.91 6.65 -2.54
CA THR A 20 -1.58 5.84 -3.58
C THR A 20 -3.11 5.83 -3.47
N THR A 21 -3.67 5.95 -2.26
CA THR A 21 -5.13 6.02 -2.07
C THR A 21 -5.71 7.33 -2.58
N ALA A 22 -5.04 8.45 -2.32
CA ALA A 22 -5.46 9.75 -2.82
C ALA A 22 -5.39 9.78 -4.36
N LEU A 23 -4.27 9.32 -4.93
CA LEU A 23 -4.10 9.23 -6.39
C LEU A 23 -5.19 8.36 -7.04
N HIS A 24 -5.50 7.20 -6.48
CA HIS A 24 -6.55 6.33 -6.98
C HIS A 24 -7.90 7.06 -7.10
N TYR A 25 -8.32 7.78 -6.06
CA TYR A 25 -9.60 8.50 -6.07
C TYR A 25 -9.56 9.81 -6.86
N LEU A 26 -8.40 10.44 -7.03
CA LEU A 26 -8.24 11.61 -7.87
C LEU A 26 -8.33 11.22 -9.35
N LEU A 27 -7.64 10.16 -9.75
CA LEU A 27 -7.67 9.63 -11.11
C LEU A 27 -9.06 9.11 -11.51
N ALA A 28 -9.79 8.49 -10.57
CA ALA A 28 -11.15 8.03 -10.79
C ALA A 28 -12.17 9.16 -11.09
N GLN A 29 -11.78 10.43 -10.95
CA GLN A 29 -12.63 11.57 -11.31
C GLN A 29 -12.49 11.96 -12.80
N HIS A 30 -11.43 11.51 -13.47
CA HIS A 30 -11.17 11.84 -14.86
C HIS A 30 -12.10 11.06 -15.80
N PRO A 31 -12.75 11.70 -16.81
CA PRO A 31 -13.71 11.01 -17.67
C PRO A 31 -13.13 9.86 -18.48
N ASP A 32 -11.84 9.94 -18.86
CA ASP A 32 -11.15 8.90 -19.64
C ASP A 32 -10.47 7.84 -18.78
N ILE A 33 -10.68 7.83 -17.46
CA ILE A 33 -10.02 6.91 -16.52
C ILE A 33 -11.05 6.17 -15.68
N PHE A 34 -11.14 4.87 -15.85
CA PHE A 34 -11.85 3.98 -14.93
C PHE A 34 -10.87 3.42 -13.90
N MET A 35 -11.15 3.61 -12.62
CA MET A 35 -10.42 2.95 -11.54
C MET A 35 -11.31 1.94 -10.85
N SER A 36 -10.80 0.72 -10.62
CA SER A 36 -11.51 -0.35 -9.91
C SER A 36 -12.15 0.16 -8.62
N SER A 37 -13.42 -0.16 -8.39
CA SER A 37 -14.14 0.18 -7.17
C SER A 37 -13.58 -0.52 -5.92
N PHE A 38 -12.88 -1.64 -6.10
CA PHE A 38 -12.19 -2.38 -5.05
C PHE A 38 -10.69 -2.12 -5.11
N LYS A 39 -10.19 -1.38 -4.12
CA LYS A 39 -8.75 -1.09 -3.97
C LYS A 39 -8.04 -2.25 -3.28
N GLU A 40 -6.78 -2.50 -3.67
CA GLU A 40 -5.92 -3.59 -3.16
C GLU A 40 -6.48 -5.00 -3.46
N PRO A 41 -6.83 -5.33 -4.72
CA PRO A 41 -7.25 -6.69 -5.06
C PRO A 41 -6.13 -7.72 -4.92
N HIS A 42 -4.86 -7.32 -5.00
CA HIS A 42 -3.66 -8.16 -4.84
C HIS A 42 -3.64 -9.39 -5.76
N HIS A 43 -4.28 -9.33 -6.94
CA HIS A 43 -4.40 -10.46 -7.86
C HIS A 43 -3.05 -11.06 -8.27
N PHE A 44 -2.06 -10.21 -8.59
CA PHE A 44 -0.74 -10.62 -9.06
C PHE A 44 0.29 -10.86 -7.96
N HIS A 45 -0.04 -10.64 -6.69
CA HIS A 45 0.84 -10.89 -5.55
C HIS A 45 0.62 -12.31 -5.04
N LEU A 46 1.14 -13.30 -5.76
CA LEU A 46 0.84 -14.71 -5.52
C LEU A 46 1.41 -15.20 -4.19
N GLU A 47 2.63 -14.82 -3.84
CA GLU A 47 3.30 -15.21 -2.59
C GLU A 47 2.54 -14.65 -1.38
N HIS A 48 2.12 -13.43 -1.46
CA HIS A 48 1.36 -12.72 -0.44
C HIS A 48 0.06 -13.45 -0.13
N VAL A 49 -0.61 -13.86 -1.19
CA VAL A 49 -1.90 -14.53 -1.10
C VAL A 49 -1.74 -15.95 -0.53
N GLN A 50 -0.70 -16.71 -0.92
CA GLN A 50 -0.45 -18.04 -0.39
C GLN A 50 -0.18 -18.02 1.12
N ALA A 51 0.67 -17.11 1.60
CA ALA A 51 0.93 -16.91 3.01
C ALA A 51 -0.35 -16.58 3.82
N GLY A 52 -1.28 -15.82 3.25
CA GLY A 52 -2.57 -15.50 3.87
C GLY A 52 -3.54 -16.68 3.94
N VAL A 53 -3.53 -17.59 2.97
CA VAL A 53 -4.38 -18.79 2.96
C VAL A 53 -4.03 -19.74 4.07
N ASP A 54 -2.74 -20.02 4.26
CA ASP A 54 -2.25 -20.95 5.26
C ASP A 54 -2.62 -20.53 6.69
N ARG A 55 -2.89 -19.26 6.92
CA ARG A 55 -3.29 -18.73 8.22
C ARG A 55 -4.79 -18.75 8.51
N LYS A 56 -5.60 -19.39 7.66
CA LYS A 56 -7.07 -19.54 7.84
C LYS A 56 -7.81 -18.20 8.07
N ARG A 57 -7.26 -17.10 7.60
CA ARG A 57 -7.91 -15.80 7.65
C ARG A 57 -8.60 -15.54 6.34
N GLY A 58 -9.90 -15.52 6.38
CA GLY A 58 -10.71 -15.17 5.23
C GLY A 58 -10.55 -13.71 4.90
N MET A 59 -9.69 -13.40 3.97
CA MET A 59 -9.42 -12.06 3.52
C MET A 59 -10.19 -11.72 2.27
N SER A 60 -10.66 -10.48 2.20
CA SER A 60 -11.36 -9.98 1.02
C SER A 60 -10.49 -10.05 -0.24
N GLY A 61 -9.17 -9.82 -0.13
CA GLY A 61 -8.24 -9.90 -1.26
C GLY A 61 -8.06 -11.31 -1.84
N LEU A 62 -8.30 -12.38 -1.06
CA LEU A 62 -8.27 -13.75 -1.57
C LEU A 62 -9.38 -14.05 -2.60
N ALA A 63 -10.46 -13.26 -2.60
CA ALA A 63 -11.54 -13.43 -3.55
C ALA A 63 -11.08 -13.19 -5.00
N TYR A 64 -10.05 -12.38 -5.20
CA TYR A 64 -9.57 -11.97 -6.53
C TYR A 64 -8.37 -12.79 -7.03
N LYS A 65 -8.08 -13.95 -6.45
CA LYS A 65 -7.18 -14.96 -7.05
C LYS A 65 -7.72 -15.51 -8.33
N ASP A 66 -9.01 -15.74 -8.35
CA ASP A 66 -9.74 -16.18 -9.53
C ASP A 66 -9.72 -15.05 -10.57
N ARG A 67 -9.28 -15.38 -11.79
CA ARG A 67 -9.12 -14.41 -12.86
C ARG A 67 -10.45 -13.79 -13.25
N ASP A 68 -11.52 -14.56 -13.29
CA ASP A 68 -12.81 -14.06 -13.73
C ASP A 68 -13.38 -13.06 -12.70
N LYS A 69 -13.24 -13.35 -11.41
CA LYS A 69 -13.59 -12.41 -10.33
C LYS A 69 -12.73 -11.16 -10.34
N TYR A 70 -11.47 -11.27 -10.70
CA TYR A 70 -10.60 -10.12 -10.86
C TYR A 70 -11.06 -9.24 -12.02
N ILE A 71 -11.33 -9.84 -13.19
CA ILE A 71 -11.84 -9.12 -14.36
C ILE A 71 -13.23 -8.51 -14.10
N GLU A 72 -14.06 -9.13 -13.28
CA GLU A 72 -15.36 -8.58 -12.90
C GLU A 72 -15.26 -7.20 -12.21
N LEU A 73 -14.12 -6.87 -11.60
CA LEU A 73 -13.89 -5.53 -11.02
C LEU A 73 -13.92 -4.40 -12.06
N PHE A 74 -13.77 -4.72 -13.33
CA PHE A 74 -13.70 -3.77 -14.44
C PHE A 74 -14.91 -3.84 -15.38
N LYS A 75 -15.95 -4.57 -15.01
CA LYS A 75 -17.16 -4.78 -15.84
C LYS A 75 -17.92 -3.49 -16.17
N ASP A 76 -17.80 -2.49 -15.29
CA ASP A 76 -18.48 -1.21 -15.44
C ASP A 76 -17.64 -0.19 -16.25
N ALA A 77 -16.43 -0.55 -16.67
CA ALA A 77 -15.64 0.25 -17.59
C ALA A 77 -16.29 0.22 -18.99
N THR A 78 -16.43 1.40 -19.59
CA THR A 78 -17.09 1.60 -20.90
C THR A 78 -16.09 2.04 -21.96
N ASP A 79 -15.94 3.33 -22.19
CA ASP A 79 -15.11 3.88 -23.27
C ASP A 79 -13.82 4.55 -22.75
N GLU A 80 -13.59 4.49 -21.44
CA GLU A 80 -12.41 5.10 -20.83
C GLU A 80 -11.12 4.54 -21.45
N LYS A 81 -10.19 5.42 -21.79
CA LYS A 81 -8.88 5.05 -22.37
C LYS A 81 -8.05 4.22 -21.40
N ILE A 82 -8.14 4.57 -20.12
CA ILE A 82 -7.39 3.97 -19.02
C ILE A 82 -8.33 3.17 -18.11
N VAL A 83 -7.97 1.92 -17.87
CA VAL A 83 -8.66 1.03 -16.92
C VAL A 83 -7.63 0.58 -15.90
N GLY A 84 -7.79 0.98 -14.64
CA GLY A 84 -6.73 0.83 -13.64
C GLY A 84 -7.14 0.25 -12.31
N GLU A 85 -6.13 -0.19 -11.58
CA GLU A 85 -6.22 -0.60 -10.19
C GLU A 85 -5.04 -0.10 -9.35
N SER A 86 -5.12 -0.21 -8.03
CA SER A 86 -4.04 0.16 -7.10
C SER A 86 -3.82 -0.95 -6.09
N SER A 87 -2.61 -1.55 -6.12
CA SER A 87 -2.19 -2.57 -5.15
C SER A 87 -0.75 -2.31 -4.70
N THR A 88 -0.61 -1.75 -3.51
CA THR A 88 0.71 -1.36 -2.97
C THR A 88 1.64 -2.56 -2.72
N GLY A 89 1.08 -3.74 -2.45
CA GLY A 89 1.86 -4.96 -2.28
C GLY A 89 2.62 -5.41 -3.54
N TYR A 90 2.24 -4.95 -4.74
CA TYR A 90 2.89 -5.38 -5.98
C TYR A 90 4.36 -4.94 -6.07
N LEU A 91 4.71 -3.77 -5.56
CA LEU A 91 6.10 -3.32 -5.61
C LEU A 91 7.04 -4.24 -4.82
N TYR A 92 6.61 -4.70 -3.67
CA TYR A 92 7.38 -5.63 -2.83
C TYR A 92 7.40 -7.07 -3.38
N SER A 93 6.34 -7.50 -4.06
CA SER A 93 6.21 -8.85 -4.60
C SER A 93 7.35 -9.21 -5.57
N LYS A 94 7.85 -10.44 -5.45
CA LYS A 94 8.86 -10.98 -6.36
C LYS A 94 8.25 -11.48 -7.69
N SER A 95 6.93 -11.70 -7.72
CA SER A 95 6.23 -12.23 -8.90
C SER A 95 5.41 -11.18 -9.64
N ALA A 96 4.89 -10.14 -8.95
CA ALA A 96 3.87 -9.26 -9.51
C ALA A 96 4.29 -8.56 -10.81
N ALA A 97 5.49 -8.02 -10.90
CA ALA A 97 5.97 -7.34 -12.12
C ALA A 97 5.88 -8.27 -13.34
N ARG A 98 6.40 -9.48 -13.21
CA ARG A 98 6.37 -10.50 -14.28
C ARG A 98 4.95 -10.96 -14.60
N GLU A 99 4.12 -11.16 -13.59
CA GLU A 99 2.75 -11.65 -13.80
C GLU A 99 1.85 -10.56 -14.43
N ILE A 100 2.04 -9.28 -14.08
CA ILE A 100 1.37 -8.15 -14.74
C ILE A 100 1.84 -8.05 -16.19
N ALA A 101 3.15 -8.16 -16.47
CA ALA A 101 3.68 -8.10 -17.83
C ALA A 101 3.18 -9.25 -18.71
N LYS A 102 3.02 -10.46 -18.16
CA LYS A 102 2.37 -11.58 -18.88
C LYS A 102 0.89 -11.33 -19.15
N PHE A 103 0.21 -10.65 -18.22
CA PHE A 103 -1.20 -10.34 -18.35
C PHE A 103 -1.46 -9.21 -19.37
N ASN A 104 -0.66 -8.15 -19.33
CA ASN A 104 -0.70 -7.02 -20.24
C ASN A 104 0.70 -6.39 -20.35
N PRO A 105 1.50 -6.72 -21.39
CA PRO A 105 2.87 -6.22 -21.54
C PRO A 105 2.95 -4.72 -21.82
N ASP A 106 1.87 -4.11 -22.31
CA ASP A 106 1.78 -2.69 -22.63
C ASP A 106 1.17 -1.87 -21.48
N ALA A 107 0.94 -2.49 -20.31
CA ALA A 107 0.36 -1.80 -19.18
C ALA A 107 1.24 -0.66 -18.68
N LYS A 108 0.62 0.48 -18.37
CA LYS A 108 1.27 1.62 -17.72
C LYS A 108 1.40 1.37 -16.23
N ILE A 109 2.59 1.59 -15.70
CA ILE A 109 2.95 1.34 -14.29
C ILE A 109 3.28 2.67 -13.62
N LEU A 110 2.53 3.03 -12.60
CA LEU A 110 2.80 4.20 -11.76
C LEU A 110 3.33 3.72 -10.40
N MET A 111 4.58 3.98 -10.11
CA MET A 111 5.19 3.69 -8.82
C MET A 111 5.19 4.94 -7.95
N VAL A 112 4.83 4.81 -6.69
CA VAL A 112 4.94 5.92 -5.74
C VAL A 112 5.86 5.51 -4.60
N LEU A 113 7.00 6.17 -4.50
CA LEU A 113 8.02 5.95 -3.49
C LEU A 113 7.97 7.08 -2.45
N ARG A 114 8.44 6.79 -1.26
CA ARG A 114 8.54 7.73 -0.16
C ARG A 114 9.89 7.54 0.52
N GLU A 115 10.41 8.58 1.19
CA GLU A 115 11.62 8.47 2.01
C GLU A 115 11.54 7.21 2.88
N PRO A 116 12.54 6.30 2.79
CA PRO A 116 12.43 4.95 3.35
C PRO A 116 12.18 4.90 4.86
N VAL A 117 12.84 5.74 5.65
CA VAL A 117 12.67 5.76 7.12
C VAL A 117 11.29 6.30 7.49
N ASP A 118 10.84 7.35 6.81
CA ASP A 118 9.48 7.90 6.97
C ASP A 118 8.39 6.91 6.55
N PHE A 119 8.65 6.15 5.49
CA PHE A 119 7.78 5.05 5.08
C PHE A 119 7.64 4.03 6.20
N MET A 120 8.75 3.46 6.69
CA MET A 120 8.74 2.42 7.71
C MET A 120 7.98 2.86 8.97
N HIS A 121 8.29 4.04 9.51
CA HIS A 121 7.63 4.57 10.70
C HIS A 121 6.14 4.86 10.48
N SER A 122 5.77 5.37 9.28
CA SER A 122 4.36 5.58 8.92
C SER A 122 3.61 4.27 8.73
N PHE A 123 4.28 3.25 8.21
CA PHE A 123 3.70 1.94 7.96
C PHE A 123 3.48 1.17 9.26
N HIS A 124 4.46 1.17 10.16
CA HIS A 124 4.32 0.65 11.53
C HIS A 124 3.08 1.23 12.22
N SER A 125 2.94 2.56 12.22
CA SER A 125 1.77 3.23 12.79
C SER A 125 0.43 2.79 12.13
N GLN A 126 0.44 2.49 10.83
CA GLN A 126 -0.73 1.94 10.14
C GLN A 126 -1.05 0.51 10.57
N LEU A 127 -0.02 -0.33 10.69
CA LEU A 127 -0.19 -1.73 11.07
C LEU A 127 -0.68 -1.87 12.52
N LEU A 128 -0.21 -1.03 13.43
CA LEU A 128 -0.77 -0.92 14.78
C LEU A 128 -2.27 -0.57 14.73
N ARG A 129 -2.65 0.43 13.92
CA ARG A 129 -4.04 0.88 13.78
C ARG A 129 -4.95 -0.20 13.21
N SER A 130 -4.45 -1.00 12.29
CA SER A 130 -5.19 -2.11 11.68
C SER A 130 -5.09 -3.42 12.49
N ALA A 131 -4.45 -3.39 13.66
CA ALA A 131 -4.16 -4.54 14.52
C ALA A 131 -3.36 -5.65 13.81
N ASN A 132 -2.61 -5.32 12.76
CA ASN A 132 -1.68 -6.23 12.10
C ASN A 132 -0.31 -6.26 12.80
N GLU A 133 0.00 -5.24 13.60
CA GLU A 133 1.14 -5.14 14.50
C GLU A 133 0.65 -5.03 15.94
N ASN A 134 1.39 -5.56 16.91
CA ASN A 134 1.08 -5.50 18.32
C ASN A 134 2.24 -4.97 19.19
N GLU A 135 3.41 -4.71 18.59
CA GLU A 135 4.52 -4.04 19.27
C GLU A 135 4.41 -2.52 19.05
N PRO A 136 4.10 -1.73 20.09
CA PRO A 136 3.86 -0.29 19.96
C PRO A 136 5.13 0.52 19.75
N ASP A 137 6.27 0.04 20.26
CA ASP A 137 7.56 0.69 20.08
C ASP A 137 8.17 0.31 18.75
N PHE A 138 8.49 1.32 17.91
CA PHE A 138 9.00 1.07 16.58
C PHE A 138 10.42 0.46 16.60
N ARG A 139 11.28 0.86 17.54
CA ARG A 139 12.63 0.29 17.70
C ARG A 139 12.56 -1.18 18.09
N GLU A 140 11.66 -1.55 18.99
CA GLU A 140 11.45 -2.94 19.38
C GLU A 140 10.81 -3.76 18.23
N ALA A 141 9.89 -3.17 17.48
CA ALA A 141 9.30 -3.82 16.30
C ALA A 141 10.36 -4.15 15.22
N LEU A 142 11.35 -3.27 15.01
CA LEU A 142 12.47 -3.53 14.11
C LEU A 142 13.34 -4.70 14.58
N LYS A 143 13.62 -4.82 15.88
CA LYS A 143 14.40 -5.94 16.44
C LYS A 143 13.73 -7.30 16.22
N LEU A 144 12.42 -7.34 16.08
CA LEU A 144 11.66 -8.57 15.83
C LEU A 144 11.77 -9.07 14.37
N GLU A 145 12.33 -8.29 13.45
CA GLU A 145 12.32 -8.60 12.03
C GLU A 145 13.00 -9.94 11.72
N GLU A 146 14.16 -10.20 12.33
CA GLU A 146 14.88 -11.47 12.14
C GLU A 146 14.12 -12.71 12.66
N SER A 147 13.38 -12.57 13.74
CA SER A 147 12.54 -13.66 14.24
C SER A 147 11.28 -13.85 13.37
N ARG A 148 10.76 -12.73 12.83
CA ARG A 148 9.60 -12.72 11.92
C ARG A 148 9.92 -13.35 10.57
N LYS A 149 11.10 -13.16 10.02
CA LYS A 149 11.61 -13.88 8.83
C LYS A 149 11.59 -15.41 9.04
N LYS A 150 11.81 -15.85 10.28
CA LYS A 150 11.75 -17.29 10.67
C LYS A 150 10.32 -17.74 11.05
N GLY A 151 9.30 -16.91 10.82
CA GLY A 151 7.90 -17.21 11.13
C GLY A 151 7.53 -17.10 12.62
N LYS A 152 8.40 -16.53 13.47
CA LYS A 152 8.17 -16.31 14.91
C LYS A 152 7.70 -14.86 15.15
N ASP A 153 7.24 -14.56 16.36
CA ASP A 153 6.84 -13.22 16.83
C ASP A 153 5.91 -12.45 15.86
N ILE A 154 5.08 -13.20 15.15
CA ILE A 154 4.10 -12.66 14.23
C ILE A 154 2.75 -12.59 14.94
N PRO A 155 2.15 -11.39 15.06
CA PRO A 155 0.82 -11.25 15.63
C PRO A 155 -0.18 -12.17 14.93
N PHE A 156 -1.01 -12.87 15.70
CA PHE A 156 -2.02 -13.75 15.13
C PHE A 156 -3.05 -12.99 14.26
N THR A 157 -3.13 -11.66 14.45
CA THR A 157 -3.95 -10.73 13.66
C THR A 157 -3.26 -10.24 12.39
N ALA A 158 -1.95 -10.43 12.25
CA ALA A 158 -1.22 -10.01 11.05
C ALA A 158 -1.75 -10.72 9.80
N THR A 159 -2.25 -9.95 8.88
CA THR A 159 -2.84 -10.45 7.65
C THR A 159 -1.77 -10.92 6.68
N TYR A 160 -0.74 -10.14 6.57
CA TYR A 160 0.42 -10.34 5.70
C TYR A 160 1.69 -10.19 6.55
N PRO A 161 2.30 -11.32 6.95
CA PRO A 161 3.48 -11.31 7.82
C PRO A 161 4.65 -10.50 7.29
N GLU A 162 4.85 -10.51 5.99
CA GLU A 162 5.89 -9.78 5.29
C GLU A 162 5.75 -8.26 5.44
N ASN A 163 4.58 -7.75 5.74
CA ASN A 163 4.39 -6.33 6.06
C ASN A 163 5.04 -5.91 7.39
N LEU A 164 5.45 -6.88 8.20
CA LEU A 164 6.16 -6.67 9.47
C LEU A 164 7.70 -6.65 9.29
N LEU A 165 8.19 -6.82 8.06
CA LEU A 165 9.60 -6.77 7.69
C LEU A 165 9.91 -5.35 7.17
N TYR A 166 10.03 -4.39 8.09
CA TYR A 166 10.06 -2.97 7.76
C TYR A 166 11.30 -2.57 6.96
N VAL A 167 12.49 -3.04 7.39
CA VAL A 167 13.75 -2.75 6.72
C VAL A 167 13.80 -3.44 5.36
N ASP A 168 13.41 -4.71 5.28
CA ASP A 168 13.32 -5.46 4.03
C ASP A 168 12.35 -4.79 3.03
N GLN A 169 11.22 -4.27 3.51
CA GLN A 169 10.28 -3.49 2.72
C GLN A 169 10.88 -2.16 2.22
N ALA A 170 11.84 -1.58 2.94
CA ALA A 170 12.44 -0.28 2.65
C ALA A 170 13.59 -0.33 1.64
N HIS A 171 14.11 -1.51 1.30
CA HIS A 171 15.07 -1.71 0.22
C HIS A 171 14.35 -1.63 -1.14
N TYR A 172 14.42 -0.50 -1.81
CA TYR A 172 13.62 -0.20 -3.00
C TYR A 172 14.29 -0.56 -4.31
N ALA A 173 15.62 -0.46 -4.40
CA ALA A 173 16.34 -0.59 -5.68
C ALA A 173 15.98 -1.89 -6.40
N ALA A 174 16.14 -3.04 -5.77
CA ALA A 174 15.78 -4.33 -6.36
C ALA A 174 14.26 -4.49 -6.62
N GLN A 175 13.40 -3.80 -5.87
CA GLN A 175 11.95 -3.84 -6.07
C GLN A 175 11.56 -3.07 -7.34
N VAL A 176 12.14 -1.90 -7.54
CA VAL A 176 11.94 -1.05 -8.72
C VAL A 176 12.57 -1.70 -9.95
N GLN A 177 13.78 -2.27 -9.82
CA GLN A 177 14.48 -2.94 -10.92
C GLN A 177 13.62 -4.06 -11.54
N ARG A 178 12.89 -4.84 -10.73
CA ARG A 178 11.99 -5.90 -11.26
C ARG A 178 10.96 -5.40 -12.25
N PHE A 179 10.49 -4.17 -12.09
CA PHE A 179 9.54 -3.57 -13.03
C PHE A 179 10.24 -3.06 -14.28
N PHE A 180 11.43 -2.46 -14.15
CA PHE A 180 12.23 -2.06 -15.32
C PHE A 180 12.69 -3.27 -16.14
N ASP A 181 12.90 -4.42 -15.51
CA ASP A 181 13.21 -5.68 -16.21
C ASP A 181 12.00 -6.28 -16.94
N ALA A 182 10.79 -5.95 -16.49
CA ALA A 182 9.56 -6.55 -17.00
C ALA A 182 8.81 -5.68 -18.02
N PHE A 183 9.02 -4.36 -18.03
CA PHE A 183 8.30 -3.40 -18.87
C PHE A 183 9.26 -2.46 -19.58
N ASP A 184 8.83 -1.95 -20.74
CA ASP A 184 9.50 -0.84 -21.39
C ASP A 184 9.49 0.40 -20.48
N SER A 185 10.61 1.11 -20.39
CA SER A 185 10.76 2.27 -19.52
C SER A 185 9.73 3.38 -19.77
N ARG A 186 9.27 3.55 -21.03
CA ARG A 186 8.20 4.51 -21.40
C ARG A 186 6.85 4.18 -20.75
N ASN A 187 6.65 2.93 -20.31
CA ASN A 187 5.45 2.47 -19.64
C ASN A 187 5.57 2.55 -18.10
N ILE A 188 6.68 3.07 -17.59
CA ILE A 188 6.93 3.21 -16.15
C ILE A 188 7.05 4.69 -15.81
N ASN A 189 6.31 5.12 -14.80
CA ASN A 189 6.48 6.43 -14.17
C ASN A 189 6.73 6.24 -12.67
N VAL A 190 7.77 6.87 -12.15
CA VAL A 190 8.15 6.80 -10.72
C VAL A 190 7.97 8.16 -10.07
N LEU A 191 7.06 8.25 -9.13
CA LEU A 191 6.76 9.44 -8.36
C LEU A 191 7.39 9.38 -6.97
N ILE A 192 7.89 10.50 -6.54
CA ILE A 192 8.37 10.70 -5.18
C ILE A 192 7.26 11.40 -4.37
N TYR A 193 6.86 10.79 -3.27
CA TYR A 193 5.75 11.27 -2.43
C TYR A 193 5.95 12.70 -1.94
N GLU A 194 7.19 13.10 -1.66
CA GLU A 194 7.55 14.44 -1.22
C GLU A 194 7.24 15.48 -2.29
N ASP A 195 7.45 15.17 -3.58
CA ASP A 195 7.08 16.05 -4.69
C ASP A 195 5.56 16.15 -4.85
N LEU A 196 4.87 15.01 -4.75
CA LEU A 196 3.39 14.98 -4.76
C LEU A 196 2.81 15.82 -3.63
N ARG A 197 3.47 15.86 -2.48
CA ARG A 197 3.05 16.67 -1.34
C ARG A 197 3.34 18.16 -1.49
N ALA A 198 4.45 18.48 -2.15
CA ALA A 198 4.87 19.86 -2.38
C ALA A 198 4.00 20.55 -3.46
N ASP A 199 3.67 19.85 -4.53
CA ASP A 199 2.86 20.37 -5.63
C ASP A 199 2.01 19.26 -6.25
N ASN A 200 0.87 19.01 -5.63
CA ASN A 200 -0.04 17.95 -6.03
C ASN A 200 -0.70 18.18 -7.40
N LEU A 201 -0.93 19.44 -7.79
CA LEU A 201 -1.57 19.77 -9.06
C LEU A 201 -0.61 19.55 -10.23
N ARG A 202 0.64 19.99 -10.10
CA ARG A 202 1.69 19.75 -11.10
C ARG A 202 1.92 18.27 -11.31
N ILE A 203 2.12 17.51 -10.23
CA ILE A 203 2.36 16.06 -10.30
C ILE A 203 1.14 15.33 -10.87
N PHE A 204 -0.08 15.77 -10.53
CA PHE A 204 -1.28 15.17 -11.11
C PHE A 204 -1.35 15.39 -12.63
N ARG A 205 -1.00 16.58 -13.13
CA ARG A 205 -0.91 16.86 -14.55
C ARG A 205 0.14 15.97 -15.23
N GLU A 206 1.34 15.82 -14.66
CA GLU A 206 2.39 14.92 -15.17
C GLU A 206 1.91 13.45 -15.26
N ILE A 207 1.07 13.01 -14.30
CA ILE A 207 0.45 11.68 -14.38
C ILE A 207 -0.53 11.59 -15.55
N LEU A 208 -1.36 12.60 -15.79
CA LEU A 208 -2.31 12.61 -16.90
C LEU A 208 -1.58 12.61 -18.26
N GLU A 209 -0.49 13.38 -18.39
CA GLU A 209 0.39 13.36 -19.56
C GLU A 209 0.99 11.97 -19.78
N PHE A 210 1.52 11.33 -18.74
CA PHE A 210 2.01 9.95 -18.80
C PHE A 210 0.93 8.96 -19.23
N LEU A 211 -0.30 9.14 -18.78
CA LEU A 211 -1.45 8.32 -19.16
C LEU A 211 -2.01 8.70 -20.55
N GLU A 212 -1.51 9.78 -21.17
CA GLU A 212 -1.93 10.29 -22.47
C GLU A 212 -3.44 10.63 -22.50
N VAL A 213 -3.96 11.16 -21.40
CA VAL A 213 -5.32 11.70 -21.28
C VAL A 213 -5.26 13.21 -21.10
N ASP A 214 -6.41 13.91 -21.10
CA ASP A 214 -6.46 15.36 -20.98
C ASP A 214 -5.74 15.89 -19.71
N PRO A 215 -4.57 16.56 -19.84
CA PRO A 215 -3.80 17.04 -18.68
C PRO A 215 -4.40 18.29 -18.04
N ASP A 216 -5.35 18.97 -18.67
CA ASP A 216 -5.97 20.18 -18.14
C ASP A 216 -7.14 19.87 -17.19
N PHE A 217 -7.52 18.59 -17.07
CA PHE A 217 -8.51 18.16 -16.09
C PHE A 217 -8.02 18.45 -14.67
N THR A 218 -8.87 19.12 -13.88
CA THR A 218 -8.59 19.45 -12.48
C THR A 218 -9.51 18.69 -11.53
N PRO A 219 -8.99 17.77 -10.71
CA PRO A 219 -9.79 16.99 -9.78
C PRO A 219 -10.17 17.80 -8.54
N GLN A 220 -11.19 17.36 -7.83
CA GLN A 220 -11.52 17.88 -6.51
C GLN A 220 -10.60 17.23 -5.46
N PHE A 221 -9.66 17.99 -4.93
CA PHE A 221 -8.80 17.55 -3.83
C PHE A 221 -9.60 17.51 -2.52
N ARG A 222 -9.66 16.34 -1.90
CA ARG A 222 -10.26 16.15 -0.57
C ARG A 222 -9.23 15.56 0.37
N ASP A 223 -9.22 16.00 1.62
CA ASP A 223 -8.36 15.41 2.65
C ASP A 223 -8.78 13.96 2.94
N VAL A 224 -8.08 13.02 2.33
CA VAL A 224 -8.41 11.59 2.40
C VAL A 224 -7.91 10.92 3.68
N ASN A 225 -6.93 11.50 4.41
CA ASN A 225 -6.25 10.81 5.51
C ASN A 225 -5.98 11.70 6.73
N GLN A 226 -6.82 11.57 7.76
CA GLN A 226 -6.48 12.05 9.11
C GLN A 226 -5.60 11.01 9.83
N THR A 227 -4.48 11.45 10.41
CA THR A 227 -3.63 10.60 11.23
C THR A 227 -4.34 10.25 12.55
N ARG A 228 -4.46 8.96 12.84
CA ARG A 228 -5.08 8.45 14.08
C ARG A 228 -4.08 7.55 14.80
N ARG A 229 -4.04 7.64 16.14
CA ARG A 229 -3.18 6.82 17.02
C ARG A 229 -4.00 5.73 17.71
N VAL A 230 -3.37 4.61 18.02
CA VAL A 230 -3.96 3.52 18.84
C VAL A 230 -3.35 3.57 20.24
N ARG A 231 -4.18 3.70 21.26
CA ARG A 231 -3.71 3.78 22.66
C ARG A 231 -3.23 2.44 23.24
N PHE A 232 -3.89 1.34 22.89
CA PHE A 232 -3.64 0.01 23.46
C PHE A 232 -3.61 -1.04 22.34
N PRO A 233 -2.50 -1.16 21.56
CA PRO A 233 -2.46 -2.04 20.37
C PRO A 233 -2.69 -3.52 20.70
N LYS A 234 -2.11 -4.03 21.79
CA LYS A 234 -2.26 -5.45 22.19
C LYS A 234 -3.71 -5.77 22.53
N LEU A 235 -4.39 -4.88 23.26
CA LEU A 235 -5.81 -5.04 23.60
C LEU A 235 -6.72 -4.83 22.38
N ALA A 236 -6.39 -3.87 21.50
CA ALA A 236 -7.11 -3.67 20.26
C ALA A 236 -7.04 -4.93 19.36
N GLY A 237 -5.88 -5.56 19.26
CA GLY A 237 -5.69 -6.83 18.55
C GLY A 237 -6.55 -7.97 19.11
N TRP A 238 -6.60 -8.11 20.42
CA TRP A 238 -7.45 -9.10 21.08
C TRP A 238 -8.95 -8.87 20.84
N LEU A 239 -9.39 -7.62 20.87
CA LEU A 239 -10.77 -7.25 20.59
C LEU A 239 -11.15 -7.44 19.10
N VAL A 240 -10.25 -7.13 18.17
CA VAL A 240 -10.42 -7.45 16.75
C VAL A 240 -10.56 -8.96 16.56
N PHE A 241 -9.76 -9.75 17.26
CA PHE A 241 -9.87 -11.22 17.25
C PHE A 241 -11.23 -11.71 17.76
N LEU A 242 -11.71 -11.18 18.87
CA LEU A 242 -13.05 -11.54 19.41
C LEU A 242 -14.18 -11.06 18.49
N ALA A 243 -13.98 -9.95 17.79
CA ALA A 243 -14.95 -9.40 16.84
C ALA A 243 -14.95 -10.10 15.48
N ASP A 244 -14.03 -11.03 15.21
CA ASP A 244 -13.98 -11.79 13.97
C ASP A 244 -15.23 -12.69 13.86
N LYS A 245 -16.15 -12.27 12.98
CA LYS A 245 -17.45 -12.93 12.72
C LYS A 245 -17.36 -14.40 12.36
N ARG A 246 -16.19 -14.85 11.89
CA ARG A 246 -15.99 -16.21 11.34
C ARG A 246 -15.58 -17.21 12.41
N LYS A 247 -14.87 -16.76 13.45
CA LYS A 247 -14.41 -17.63 14.56
C LYS A 247 -15.37 -17.66 15.73
N TYR A 248 -16.00 -16.52 16.04
CA TYR A 248 -16.90 -16.39 17.16
C TYR A 248 -18.19 -15.75 16.69
N PRO A 249 -19.27 -16.51 16.47
CA PRO A 249 -20.53 -15.99 15.97
C PRO A 249 -21.30 -15.18 17.03
N VAL A 250 -20.59 -14.47 17.93
CA VAL A 250 -21.21 -13.57 18.91
C VAL A 250 -22.18 -12.59 18.24
N GLN A 251 -21.90 -12.22 16.98
CA GLN A 251 -22.78 -11.36 16.20
C GLN A 251 -24.05 -12.08 15.65
N LYS A 252 -24.09 -13.41 15.66
CA LYS A 252 -25.34 -14.14 15.38
C LYS A 252 -26.35 -14.02 16.52
N TRP A 253 -25.86 -13.76 17.74
CA TRP A 253 -26.65 -13.71 18.97
C TRP A 253 -26.90 -12.30 19.49
N MET A 254 -26.09 -11.30 19.04
CA MET A 254 -26.26 -9.91 19.45
C MET A 254 -26.80 -9.05 18.30
N PRO A 255 -27.96 -8.40 18.48
CA PRO A 255 -28.52 -7.51 17.49
C PRO A 255 -27.60 -6.29 17.23
N GLY A 256 -27.58 -5.81 15.99
CA GLY A 256 -26.69 -4.74 15.55
C GLY A 256 -26.78 -3.45 16.35
N TRP A 257 -27.96 -3.15 16.90
CA TRP A 257 -28.20 -1.97 17.74
C TRP A 257 -27.41 -2.00 19.07
N LEU A 258 -27.11 -3.20 19.59
CA LEU A 258 -26.28 -3.38 20.79
C LEU A 258 -24.77 -3.29 20.48
N LEU A 259 -24.37 -3.75 19.30
CA LEU A 259 -22.98 -3.78 18.86
C LEU A 259 -22.47 -2.41 18.38
N ASN A 260 -23.33 -1.60 17.76
CA ASN A 260 -22.92 -0.31 17.21
C ASN A 260 -22.48 0.72 18.26
N PRO A 261 -23.17 0.92 19.38
CA PRO A 261 -22.67 1.80 20.45
C PRO A 261 -21.38 1.27 21.08
N ILE A 262 -21.25 -0.05 21.28
CA ILE A 262 -20.01 -0.66 21.80
C ILE A 262 -18.84 -0.38 20.86
N ARG A 263 -19.03 -0.55 19.55
CA ARG A 263 -18.01 -0.19 18.55
C ARG A 263 -17.66 1.30 18.57
N GLY A 264 -18.66 2.17 18.77
CA GLY A 264 -18.47 3.61 18.89
C GLY A 264 -17.63 4.01 20.11
N VAL A 265 -17.96 3.43 21.27
CA VAL A 265 -17.22 3.65 22.53
C VAL A 265 -15.81 3.08 22.42
N MET A 266 -15.67 1.85 21.94
CA MET A 266 -14.36 1.23 21.70
C MET A 266 -13.51 2.07 20.76
N ARG A 267 -14.09 2.57 19.66
CA ARG A 267 -13.38 3.45 18.73
C ARG A 267 -12.89 4.74 19.40
N ARG A 268 -13.65 5.33 20.32
CA ARG A 268 -13.23 6.51 21.08
C ARG A 268 -12.14 6.20 22.11
N ILE A 269 -12.17 5.02 22.74
CA ILE A 269 -11.19 4.60 23.76
C ILE A 269 -9.85 4.23 23.08
N PHE A 270 -9.90 3.49 21.96
CA PHE A 270 -8.72 2.94 21.33
C PHE A 270 -8.07 3.86 20.30
N TYR A 271 -8.83 4.79 19.70
CA TYR A 271 -8.30 5.69 18.68
C TYR A 271 -8.35 7.13 19.15
N THR A 272 -7.22 7.79 19.11
CA THR A 272 -7.11 9.25 19.32
C THR A 272 -6.70 9.92 18.02
N THR A 273 -7.24 11.12 17.78
CA THR A 273 -6.74 12.01 16.73
C THR A 273 -5.52 12.76 17.28
N GLY A 274 -4.43 12.76 16.55
CA GLY A 274 -3.22 13.49 16.93
C GLY A 274 -2.08 13.21 15.96
N PRO A 275 -1.04 14.04 15.96
CA PRO A 275 0.17 13.78 15.20
C PRO A 275 0.78 12.45 15.65
N ARG A 276 1.48 11.80 14.74
CA ARG A 276 2.29 10.61 15.04
C ARG A 276 3.42 11.05 15.98
N ASP A 277 3.88 10.11 16.84
CA ASP A 277 5.09 10.33 17.61
C ASP A 277 6.25 10.67 16.67
N GLU A 278 7.08 11.60 17.10
CA GLU A 278 8.31 11.89 16.37
C GLU A 278 9.23 10.67 16.45
N LEU A 279 9.88 10.37 15.34
CA LEU A 279 10.88 9.32 15.33
C LEU A 279 12.13 9.81 16.07
N ASP A 280 12.65 8.98 16.97
CA ASP A 280 13.91 9.21 17.64
C ASP A 280 15.02 9.57 16.61
N PRO A 281 15.67 10.74 16.73
CA PRO A 281 16.67 11.20 15.77
C PRO A 281 17.86 10.24 15.62
N GLU A 282 18.27 9.57 16.70
CA GLU A 282 19.37 8.59 16.66
C GLU A 282 18.96 7.35 15.86
N LEU A 283 17.76 6.84 16.10
CA LEU A 283 17.21 5.72 15.33
C LEU A 283 17.04 6.09 13.84
N ARG A 284 16.57 7.30 13.55
CA ARG A 284 16.47 7.81 12.18
C ARG A 284 17.83 7.77 11.48
N LEU A 285 18.86 8.29 12.14
CA LEU A 285 20.21 8.33 11.58
C LEU A 285 20.79 6.93 11.37
N GLN A 286 20.56 6.02 12.32
CA GLN A 286 20.97 4.62 12.20
C GLN A 286 20.33 3.95 10.97
N LEU A 287 19.01 4.05 10.83
CA LEU A 287 18.27 3.46 9.71
C LEU A 287 18.66 4.09 8.38
N ALA A 288 18.85 5.42 8.36
CA ALA A 288 19.27 6.11 7.14
C ALA A 288 20.68 5.66 6.70
N ARG A 289 21.62 5.46 7.61
CA ARG A 289 22.94 4.88 7.28
C ARG A 289 22.85 3.46 6.72
N GLU A 290 21.98 2.63 7.29
CA GLU A 290 21.74 1.26 6.82
C GLU A 290 21.16 1.25 5.41
N LEU A 291 20.23 2.15 5.09
CA LEU A 291 19.53 2.20 3.81
C LEU A 291 20.26 3.06 2.74
N LYS A 292 21.29 3.82 3.12
CA LYS A 292 22.02 4.70 2.19
C LYS A 292 22.53 3.97 0.94
N PRO A 293 23.09 2.76 0.99
CA PRO A 293 23.53 2.05 -0.21
C PRO A 293 22.38 1.78 -1.19
N ASP A 294 21.21 1.35 -0.71
CA ASP A 294 20.03 1.11 -1.53
C ASP A 294 19.47 2.42 -2.13
N VAL A 295 19.51 3.52 -1.37
CA VAL A 295 19.08 4.85 -1.88
C VAL A 295 20.01 5.34 -2.99
N LEU A 296 21.31 5.10 -2.90
CA LEU A 296 22.28 5.45 -3.94
C LEU A 296 22.05 4.61 -5.20
N GLU A 297 21.90 3.29 -5.06
CA GLU A 297 21.57 2.38 -6.16
C GLU A 297 20.25 2.78 -6.84
N LEU A 298 19.22 3.10 -6.06
CA LEU A 298 17.95 3.58 -6.57
C LEU A 298 18.09 4.93 -7.30
N SER A 299 18.94 5.83 -6.80
CA SER A 299 19.22 7.13 -7.44
C SER A 299 19.84 6.94 -8.82
N GLU A 300 20.80 6.02 -8.95
CA GLU A 300 21.43 5.67 -10.23
C GLU A 300 20.41 5.06 -11.19
N LEU A 301 19.60 4.11 -10.72
CA LEU A 301 18.57 3.45 -11.51
C LEU A 301 17.54 4.43 -12.10
N LEU A 302 17.14 5.42 -11.30
CA LEU A 302 16.10 6.39 -11.70
C LEU A 302 16.66 7.65 -12.39
N GLY A 303 17.97 7.90 -12.31
CA GLY A 303 18.56 9.16 -12.77
C GLY A 303 18.11 10.37 -11.92
N ILE A 304 17.72 10.16 -10.67
CA ILE A 304 17.23 11.19 -9.74
C ILE A 304 18.12 11.18 -8.49
N ASP A 305 18.66 12.33 -8.09
CA ASP A 305 19.46 12.46 -6.86
C ASP A 305 18.57 12.35 -5.62
N LEU A 306 18.18 11.11 -5.29
CA LEU A 306 17.39 10.81 -4.11
C LEU A 306 18.19 10.97 -2.83
N ALA A 307 19.52 10.78 -2.88
CA ALA A 307 20.38 10.99 -1.72
C ALA A 307 20.29 12.44 -1.25
N LYS A 308 20.38 13.39 -2.16
CA LYS A 308 20.18 14.81 -1.83
C LYS A 308 18.73 15.12 -1.46
N LYS A 309 17.76 14.59 -2.22
CA LYS A 309 16.32 14.84 -1.98
C LYS A 309 15.88 14.40 -0.59
N TRP A 310 16.39 13.28 -0.10
CA TRP A 310 16.07 12.69 1.20
C TRP A 310 17.13 12.95 2.28
N SER A 311 18.13 13.83 1.99
CA SER A 311 19.21 14.23 2.91
C SER A 311 20.13 13.09 3.34
N TYR A 312 20.30 12.06 2.51
CA TYR A 312 21.25 10.98 2.73
C TYR A 312 22.70 11.35 2.36
N ASP A 313 22.88 12.43 1.61
CA ASP A 313 24.19 13.03 1.30
C ASP A 313 24.89 13.63 2.53
N GLN A 314 24.12 13.96 3.57
CA GLN A 314 24.58 14.56 4.83
C GLN A 314 24.89 13.53 5.92
N ILE A 315 24.78 12.22 5.64
CA ILE A 315 24.89 11.12 6.59
C ILE A 315 26.20 10.33 6.40
#